data_102480c69e64a216511d5cdc08b68676
#
_entry.id   102480c69e64a216511d5cdc08b68676
#
_cell.length_a   1.000
_cell.length_b   1.000
_cell.length_c   1.000
_cell.angle_alpha   90.00
_cell.angle_beta   90.00
_cell.angle_gamma   90.00
#
_symmetry.space_group_name_H-M   'P 1'
#
loop_
_entity.id
_entity.type
_entity.pdbx_description
1 polymer ?
#
loop_
_entity_poly.entity_id
_entity_poly.type
_entity_poly.pdbx_seq_one_letter_code
_entity_poly.pdbx_strand_id
1 'polypeptide(L)'
;IAGVSGYALGGGCELAMMCDIIFASDTAKFGQPEINLGVMAGIGGTQRLPKTVGKSKAMDMHLTGRYMDAQEAERAGLVSRVFSEKDFSVKIIEIAKKISEKSMSSIIAIKESINFSYEANLTAGINFERRKFHSLFSTEDQKEGMSAFVEKRTPKFTDR
;
A
#
# COMPACT_ATOMS: atom_id res chain seq x y z
N ILE A 1 -0.29 6.10 3.52
CA ILE A 1 -0.10 6.37 2.08
C ILE A 1 1.26 7.02 1.91
N ALA A 2 2.08 6.52 0.98
CA ALA A 2 3.27 7.20 0.49
C ALA A 2 2.96 7.86 -0.84
N GLY A 3 3.30 9.14 -0.97
CA GLY A 3 3.29 9.87 -2.23
C GLY A 3 4.73 10.18 -2.63
N VAL A 4 5.22 9.58 -3.70
CA VAL A 4 6.60 9.70 -4.15
C VAL A 4 6.67 10.56 -5.41
N SER A 5 7.38 11.68 -5.31
CA SER A 5 7.77 12.55 -6.42
C SER A 5 9.29 12.70 -6.40
N GLY A 6 9.97 12.49 -7.53
CA GLY A 6 11.42 12.43 -7.56
C GLY A 6 11.97 11.13 -6.96
N TYR A 7 13.00 11.19 -6.15
CA TYR A 7 13.78 10.04 -5.71
C TYR A 7 13.28 9.45 -4.38
N ALA A 8 12.99 8.14 -4.38
CA ALA A 8 12.85 7.29 -3.20
C ALA A 8 13.91 6.18 -3.27
N LEU A 9 15.08 6.42 -2.69
CA LEU A 9 16.25 5.54 -2.77
C LEU A 9 16.65 5.04 -1.39
N GLY A 10 17.13 3.80 -1.31
CA GLY A 10 17.60 3.19 -0.07
C GLY A 10 16.53 3.27 1.03
N GLY A 11 16.87 3.84 2.18
CA GLY A 11 15.94 4.07 3.28
C GLY A 11 14.67 4.82 2.90
N GLY A 12 14.71 5.73 1.92
CA GLY A 12 13.52 6.41 1.40
C GLY A 12 12.58 5.47 0.66
N CYS A 13 13.12 4.52 -0.13
CA CYS A 13 12.35 3.47 -0.76
C CYS A 13 11.79 2.48 0.28
N GLU A 14 12.58 2.14 1.29
CA GLU A 14 12.16 1.27 2.39
C GLU A 14 11.02 1.88 3.20
N LEU A 15 11.11 3.19 3.51
CA LEU A 15 10.03 3.94 4.17
C LEU A 15 8.75 3.95 3.33
N ALA A 16 8.85 4.17 2.02
CA ALA A 16 7.69 4.10 1.13
C ALA A 16 7.04 2.72 1.16
N MET A 17 7.84 1.64 1.15
CA MET A 17 7.34 0.25 1.25
C MET A 17 6.77 -0.12 2.63
N MET A 18 7.00 0.66 3.67
CA MET A 18 6.34 0.50 4.98
C MET A 18 4.93 1.06 4.98
N CYS A 19 4.57 1.91 4.03
CA CYS A 19 3.23 2.41 3.88
C CYS A 19 2.31 1.38 3.20
N ASP A 20 1.00 1.47 3.43
CA ASP A 20 0.03 0.52 2.87
C ASP A 20 -0.20 0.72 1.37
N ILE A 21 -0.05 1.95 0.87
CA ILE A 21 -0.26 2.30 -0.54
C ILE A 21 0.85 3.25 -0.97
N ILE A 22 1.45 2.98 -2.13
CA ILE A 22 2.40 3.89 -2.77
C ILE A 22 1.76 4.46 -4.04
N PHE A 23 1.68 5.78 -4.12
CA PHE A 23 1.39 6.53 -5.34
C PHE A 23 2.66 7.24 -5.81
N ALA A 24 2.85 7.34 -7.12
CA ALA A 24 4.00 7.99 -7.70
C ALA A 24 3.61 9.12 -8.66
N SER A 25 4.42 10.17 -8.73
CA SER A 25 4.41 11.04 -9.89
C SER A 25 5.14 10.34 -11.06
N ASP A 26 4.93 10.81 -12.28
CA ASP A 26 5.63 10.33 -13.47
C ASP A 26 7.14 10.59 -13.44
N THR A 27 7.61 11.47 -12.56
CA THR A 27 9.03 11.76 -12.32
C THR A 27 9.68 10.83 -11.30
N ALA A 28 8.91 10.01 -10.57
CA ALA A 28 9.41 9.21 -9.47
C ALA A 28 10.43 8.15 -9.90
N LYS A 29 11.44 7.94 -9.05
CA LYS A 29 12.48 6.91 -9.19
C LYS A 29 12.60 6.16 -7.87
N PHE A 30 12.59 4.84 -7.96
CA PHE A 30 12.75 3.93 -6.83
C PHE A 30 14.04 3.12 -6.97
N GLY A 31 14.71 2.81 -5.87
CA GLY A 31 15.92 2.00 -5.91
C GLY A 31 16.46 1.61 -4.55
N GLN A 32 17.34 0.61 -4.56
CA GLN A 32 18.08 0.13 -3.39
C GLN A 32 19.58 0.13 -3.74
N PRO A 33 20.21 1.32 -3.84
CA PRO A 33 21.58 1.46 -4.35
C PRO A 33 22.68 1.27 -3.29
N GLU A 34 22.36 0.72 -2.12
CA GLU A 34 23.27 0.56 -0.98
C GLU A 34 24.52 -0.25 -1.34
N ILE A 35 24.44 -1.13 -2.34
CA ILE A 35 25.58 -1.89 -2.85
C ILE A 35 26.74 -1.00 -3.28
N ASN A 36 26.45 0.20 -3.80
CA ASN A 36 27.46 1.17 -4.22
C ASN A 36 28.25 1.76 -3.02
N LEU A 37 27.73 1.57 -1.79
CA LEU A 37 28.37 1.97 -0.54
C LEU A 37 29.02 0.77 0.19
N GLY A 38 29.04 -0.41 -0.41
CA GLY A 38 29.56 -1.64 0.21
C GLY A 38 28.67 -2.20 1.32
N VAL A 39 27.38 -1.82 1.35
CA VAL A 39 26.40 -2.31 2.31
C VAL A 39 25.14 -2.78 1.59
N MET A 40 24.14 -3.22 2.33
CA MET A 40 22.84 -3.62 1.80
C MET A 40 21.71 -2.81 2.48
N ALA A 41 20.51 -2.88 1.92
CA ALA A 41 19.30 -2.34 2.56
C ALA A 41 19.15 -2.90 3.99
N GLY A 42 18.85 -2.04 4.96
CA GLY A 42 18.85 -2.36 6.39
C GLY A 42 17.52 -2.18 7.10
N ILE A 43 16.49 -1.62 6.43
CA ILE A 43 15.17 -1.31 7.03
C ILE A 43 14.07 -2.15 6.35
N GLY A 44 14.42 -3.31 5.81
CA GLY A 44 13.50 -4.30 5.25
C GLY A 44 13.38 -4.28 3.73
N GLY A 45 14.23 -3.55 3.00
CA GLY A 45 14.23 -3.52 1.53
C GLY A 45 14.38 -4.91 0.93
N THR A 46 15.32 -5.74 1.44
CA THR A 46 15.52 -7.11 0.99
C THR A 46 14.33 -8.04 1.29
N GLN A 47 13.42 -7.65 2.16
CA GLN A 47 12.26 -8.45 2.56
C GLN A 47 10.98 -8.00 1.85
N ARG A 48 10.74 -6.67 1.76
CA ARG A 48 9.52 -6.11 1.16
C ARG A 48 9.58 -6.06 -0.35
N LEU A 49 10.70 -5.60 -0.92
CA LEU A 49 10.80 -5.44 -2.37
C LEU A 49 10.55 -6.75 -3.14
N PRO A 50 11.18 -7.90 -2.79
CA PRO A 50 10.93 -9.15 -3.52
C PRO A 50 9.52 -9.70 -3.36
N LYS A 51 8.83 -9.41 -2.25
CA LYS A 51 7.42 -9.78 -2.07
C LYS A 51 6.49 -8.98 -3.00
N THR A 52 6.93 -7.80 -3.43
CA THR A 52 6.14 -6.89 -4.27
C THR A 52 6.47 -7.07 -5.76
N VAL A 53 7.75 -6.98 -6.14
CA VAL A 53 8.18 -6.95 -7.55
C VAL A 53 8.71 -8.30 -8.05
N GLY A 54 8.75 -9.30 -7.18
CA GLY A 54 9.32 -10.61 -7.46
C GLY A 54 10.85 -10.66 -7.27
N LYS A 55 11.37 -11.88 -7.02
CA LYS A 55 12.77 -12.12 -6.67
C LYS A 55 13.74 -11.59 -7.73
N SER A 56 13.49 -11.87 -9.00
CA SER A 56 14.43 -11.54 -10.09
C SER A 56 14.66 -10.03 -10.20
N LYS A 57 13.58 -9.24 -10.20
CA LYS A 57 13.66 -7.79 -10.28
C LYS A 57 14.27 -7.17 -9.03
N ALA A 58 13.93 -7.68 -7.85
CA ALA A 58 14.54 -7.24 -6.59
C ALA A 58 16.05 -7.50 -6.57
N MET A 59 16.51 -8.69 -7.00
CA MET A 59 17.93 -9.02 -7.11
C MET A 59 18.66 -8.07 -8.07
N ASP A 60 18.09 -7.81 -9.25
CA ASP A 60 18.66 -6.88 -10.22
C ASP A 60 18.84 -5.49 -9.60
N MET A 61 17.80 -4.94 -8.93
CA MET A 61 17.90 -3.64 -8.30
C MET A 61 18.93 -3.56 -7.17
N HIS A 62 18.95 -4.58 -6.30
CA HIS A 62 19.88 -4.61 -5.16
C HIS A 62 21.34 -4.84 -5.59
N LEU A 63 21.58 -5.73 -6.58
CA LEU A 63 22.94 -6.12 -6.94
C LEU A 63 23.58 -5.17 -7.96
N THR A 64 22.78 -4.48 -8.77
CA THR A 64 23.30 -3.50 -9.74
C THR A 64 23.21 -2.07 -9.23
N GLY A 65 22.38 -1.82 -8.21
CA GLY A 65 22.09 -0.47 -7.70
C GLY A 65 21.29 0.40 -8.69
N ARG A 66 20.67 -0.23 -9.72
CA ARG A 66 19.88 0.51 -10.70
C ARG A 66 18.58 1.05 -10.11
N TYR A 67 18.04 2.06 -10.76
CA TYR A 67 16.74 2.63 -10.41
C TYR A 67 15.63 2.08 -11.31
N MET A 68 14.42 2.07 -10.75
CA MET A 68 13.16 1.75 -11.42
C MET A 68 12.37 3.06 -11.57
N ASP A 69 11.91 3.36 -12.77
CA ASP A 69 11.03 4.52 -12.97
C ASP A 69 9.59 4.24 -12.51
N ALA A 70 8.76 5.29 -12.49
CA ALA A 70 7.38 5.21 -12.02
C ALA A 70 6.55 4.17 -12.79
N GLN A 71 6.68 4.12 -14.12
CA GLN A 71 5.94 3.21 -14.98
C GLN A 71 6.40 1.75 -14.80
N GLU A 72 7.70 1.52 -14.65
CA GLU A 72 8.19 0.20 -14.30
C GLU A 72 7.71 -0.23 -12.92
N ALA A 73 7.71 0.69 -11.94
CA ALA A 73 7.26 0.43 -10.58
C ALA A 73 5.77 0.08 -10.52
N GLU A 74 4.92 0.75 -11.30
CA GLU A 74 3.50 0.42 -11.43
C GLU A 74 3.30 -0.96 -12.07
N ARG A 75 3.95 -1.22 -13.22
CA ARG A 75 3.86 -2.55 -13.88
C ARG A 75 4.40 -3.70 -13.02
N ALA A 76 5.37 -3.41 -12.16
CA ALA A 76 5.95 -4.39 -11.24
C ALA A 76 5.13 -4.60 -9.96
N GLY A 77 4.11 -3.78 -9.70
CA GLY A 77 3.25 -3.87 -8.51
C GLY A 77 3.78 -3.14 -7.28
N LEU A 78 4.89 -2.38 -7.38
CA LEU A 78 5.40 -1.56 -6.28
C LEU A 78 4.54 -0.32 -6.07
N VAL A 79 4.10 0.29 -7.14
CA VAL A 79 3.26 1.50 -7.15
C VAL A 79 1.84 1.15 -7.56
N SER A 80 0.87 1.64 -6.82
CA SER A 80 -0.55 1.40 -7.10
C SER A 80 -1.07 2.19 -8.30
N ARG A 81 -0.65 3.44 -8.46
CA ARG A 81 -1.00 4.33 -9.57
C ARG A 81 0.06 5.39 -9.78
N VAL A 82 0.23 5.79 -11.05
CA VAL A 82 1.08 6.92 -11.44
C VAL A 82 0.20 8.09 -11.88
N PHE A 83 0.56 9.29 -11.46
CA PHE A 83 -0.09 10.54 -11.84
C PHE A 83 0.92 11.49 -12.47
N SER A 84 0.45 12.46 -13.27
CA SER A 84 1.32 13.54 -13.73
C SER A 84 1.84 14.34 -12.54
N GLU A 85 3.08 14.80 -12.58
CA GLU A 85 3.68 15.65 -11.53
C GLU A 85 2.77 16.85 -11.19
N LYS A 86 2.15 17.45 -12.22
CA LYS A 86 1.25 18.59 -12.08
C LYS A 86 0.04 18.32 -11.19
N ASP A 87 -0.55 17.13 -11.31
CA ASP A 87 -1.80 16.78 -10.61
C ASP A 87 -1.56 15.94 -9.36
N PHE A 88 -0.31 15.51 -9.13
CA PHE A 88 0.09 14.50 -8.16
C PHE A 88 -0.46 14.76 -6.76
N SER A 89 -0.14 15.91 -6.16
CA SER A 89 -0.53 16.24 -4.79
C SER A 89 -2.06 16.30 -4.64
N VAL A 90 -2.75 16.88 -5.62
CA VAL A 90 -4.21 17.00 -5.61
C VAL A 90 -4.85 15.63 -5.64
N LYS A 91 -4.38 14.74 -6.55
CA LYS A 91 -4.92 13.39 -6.70
C LYS A 91 -4.73 12.53 -5.46
N ILE A 92 -3.59 12.61 -4.80
CA ILE A 92 -3.34 11.87 -3.54
C ILE A 92 -4.29 12.33 -2.45
N ILE A 93 -4.46 13.64 -2.27
CA ILE A 93 -5.36 14.18 -1.25
C ILE A 93 -6.82 13.80 -1.54
N GLU A 94 -7.26 13.82 -2.81
CA GLU A 94 -8.59 13.34 -3.19
C GLU A 94 -8.80 11.87 -2.79
N ILE A 95 -7.81 11.02 -3.02
CA ILE A 95 -7.89 9.59 -2.65
C ILE A 95 -7.88 9.41 -1.13
N ALA A 96 -7.00 10.13 -0.43
CA ALA A 96 -6.93 10.08 1.03
C ALA A 96 -8.27 10.50 1.67
N LYS A 97 -8.91 11.55 1.16
CA LYS A 97 -10.25 11.97 1.59
C LYS A 97 -11.29 10.88 1.36
N LYS A 98 -11.30 10.24 0.18
CA LYS A 98 -12.22 9.11 -0.09
C LYS A 98 -12.03 7.95 0.88
N ILE A 99 -10.79 7.69 1.32
CA ILE A 99 -10.51 6.66 2.32
C ILE A 99 -11.02 7.11 3.70
N SER A 100 -10.76 8.36 4.09
CA SER A 100 -11.19 8.89 5.39
C SER A 100 -12.71 9.00 5.58
N GLU A 101 -13.49 8.90 4.49
CA GLU A 101 -14.95 8.84 4.52
C GLU A 101 -15.50 7.42 4.75
N LYS A 102 -14.63 6.42 4.89
CA LYS A 102 -15.03 5.02 5.13
C LYS A 102 -14.98 4.70 6.62
N SER A 103 -15.75 3.69 7.03
CA SER A 103 -15.73 3.19 8.41
C SER A 103 -14.32 2.83 8.87
N MET A 104 -13.84 3.43 9.95
CA MET A 104 -12.52 3.21 10.53
C MET A 104 -12.31 1.74 10.91
N SER A 105 -13.32 1.11 11.50
CA SER A 105 -13.28 -0.30 11.90
C SER A 105 -13.07 -1.21 10.70
N SER A 106 -13.72 -0.92 9.57
CA SER A 106 -13.54 -1.66 8.32
C SER A 106 -12.15 -1.43 7.71
N ILE A 107 -11.65 -0.18 7.70
CA ILE A 107 -10.30 0.14 7.23
C ILE A 107 -9.25 -0.63 8.03
N ILE A 108 -9.34 -0.63 9.35
CA ILE A 108 -8.41 -1.34 10.23
C ILE A 108 -8.45 -2.85 9.94
N ALA A 109 -9.66 -3.44 9.88
CA ALA A 109 -9.82 -4.87 9.62
C ALA A 109 -9.22 -5.28 8.25
N ILE A 110 -9.44 -4.48 7.20
CA ILE A 110 -8.86 -4.71 5.86
C ILE A 110 -7.34 -4.63 5.91
N LYS A 111 -6.77 -3.59 6.51
CA LYS A 111 -5.31 -3.42 6.61
C LYS A 111 -4.66 -4.58 7.37
N GLU A 112 -5.22 -4.94 8.52
CA GLU A 112 -4.71 -6.07 9.31
C GLU A 112 -4.77 -7.39 8.53
N SER A 113 -5.87 -7.64 7.81
CA SER A 113 -6.05 -8.88 7.03
C SER A 113 -5.07 -8.95 5.85
N ILE A 114 -4.87 -7.85 5.13
CA ILE A 114 -3.92 -7.78 4.02
C ILE A 114 -2.49 -7.95 4.55
N ASN A 115 -2.10 -7.23 5.61
CA ASN A 115 -0.77 -7.35 6.19
C ASN A 115 -0.51 -8.77 6.72
N PHE A 116 -1.50 -9.39 7.36
CA PHE A 116 -1.39 -10.78 7.83
C PHE A 116 -1.16 -11.79 6.71
N SER A 117 -1.62 -11.51 5.49
CA SER A 117 -1.39 -12.38 4.32
C SER A 117 0.09 -12.52 3.93
N TYR A 118 0.94 -11.57 4.32
CA TYR A 118 2.38 -11.64 4.10
C TYR A 118 3.14 -12.45 5.16
N GLU A 119 2.49 -12.78 6.27
CA GLU A 119 3.09 -13.46 7.43
C GLU A 119 2.55 -14.88 7.66
N ALA A 120 1.43 -15.23 7.00
CA ALA A 120 0.72 -16.47 7.26
C ALA A 120 0.50 -17.29 5.97
N ASN A 121 0.27 -18.60 6.14
CA ASN A 121 -0.24 -19.42 5.05
C ASN A 121 -1.70 -19.09 4.75
N LEU A 122 -2.17 -19.48 3.54
CA LEU A 122 -3.51 -19.13 3.04
C LEU A 122 -4.64 -19.57 4.01
N THR A 123 -4.55 -20.76 4.59
CA THR A 123 -5.60 -21.27 5.50
C THR A 123 -5.70 -20.42 6.77
N ALA A 124 -4.56 -20.06 7.36
CA ALA A 124 -4.52 -19.17 8.52
C ALA A 124 -5.03 -17.77 8.18
N GLY A 125 -4.64 -17.25 7.00
CA GLY A 125 -5.11 -15.95 6.49
C GLY A 125 -6.63 -15.92 6.33
N ILE A 126 -7.23 -16.93 5.67
CA ILE A 126 -8.70 -17.02 5.50
C ILE A 126 -9.42 -17.12 6.85
N ASN A 127 -8.86 -17.87 7.81
CA ASN A 127 -9.47 -17.98 9.14
C ASN A 127 -9.38 -16.65 9.92
N PHE A 128 -8.30 -15.89 9.75
CA PHE A 128 -8.17 -14.56 10.33
C PHE A 128 -9.19 -13.59 9.71
N GLU A 129 -9.27 -13.52 8.39
CA GLU A 129 -10.20 -12.69 7.62
C GLU A 129 -11.65 -12.98 8.02
N ARG A 130 -12.05 -14.26 8.10
CA ARG A 130 -13.41 -14.65 8.51
C ARG A 130 -13.77 -14.10 9.89
N ARG A 131 -12.86 -14.20 10.87
CA ARG A 131 -13.10 -13.66 12.22
C ARG A 131 -13.25 -12.15 12.21
N LYS A 132 -12.39 -11.44 11.47
CA LYS A 132 -12.48 -9.98 11.28
C LYS A 132 -13.79 -9.59 10.58
N PHE A 133 -14.17 -10.30 9.52
CA PHE A 133 -15.42 -10.06 8.81
C PHE A 133 -16.65 -10.19 9.74
N HIS A 134 -16.72 -11.28 10.50
CA HIS A 134 -17.84 -11.49 11.42
C HIS A 134 -17.88 -10.43 12.53
N SER A 135 -16.74 -9.99 13.05
CA SER A 135 -16.70 -8.95 14.09
C SER A 135 -17.27 -7.61 13.61
N LEU A 136 -17.17 -7.28 12.33
CA LEU A 136 -17.72 -6.04 11.78
C LEU A 136 -19.25 -5.99 11.84
N PHE A 137 -19.94 -7.13 11.87
CA PHE A 137 -21.42 -7.16 11.98
C PHE A 137 -21.95 -6.67 13.32
N SER A 138 -21.11 -6.50 14.33
CA SER A 138 -21.47 -5.88 15.60
C SER A 138 -21.42 -4.35 15.59
N THR A 139 -20.88 -3.73 14.53
CA THR A 139 -20.70 -2.28 14.43
C THR A 139 -21.97 -1.56 13.95
N GLU A 140 -22.17 -0.33 14.40
CA GLU A 140 -23.23 0.54 13.87
C GLU A 140 -22.96 0.94 12.41
N ASP A 141 -21.69 1.10 12.04
CA ASP A 141 -21.28 1.42 10.67
C ASP A 141 -21.67 0.33 9.67
N GLN A 142 -21.61 -0.95 10.07
CA GLN A 142 -22.06 -2.05 9.20
C GLN A 142 -23.57 -1.94 8.93
N LYS A 143 -24.36 -1.66 9.95
CA LYS A 143 -25.83 -1.48 9.82
C LYS A 143 -26.15 -0.28 8.93
N GLU A 144 -25.49 0.85 9.18
CA GLU A 144 -25.62 2.06 8.37
C GLU A 144 -25.25 1.79 6.90
N GLY A 145 -24.12 1.11 6.65
CA GLY A 145 -23.68 0.79 5.31
C GLY A 145 -24.68 -0.07 4.55
N MET A 146 -25.27 -1.07 5.20
CA MET A 146 -26.30 -1.95 4.60
C MET A 146 -27.60 -1.20 4.34
N SER A 147 -28.10 -0.38 5.29
CA SER A 147 -29.27 0.48 5.10
C SER A 147 -29.07 1.45 3.93
N ALA A 148 -27.95 2.17 3.92
CA ALA A 148 -27.62 3.12 2.88
C ALA A 148 -27.57 2.46 1.49
N PHE A 149 -27.02 1.25 1.41
CA PHE A 149 -26.98 0.48 0.16
C PHE A 149 -28.38 0.14 -0.36
N VAL A 150 -29.27 -0.36 0.51
CA VAL A 150 -30.66 -0.71 0.15
C VAL A 150 -31.45 0.54 -0.25
N GLU A 151 -31.26 1.64 0.47
CA GLU A 151 -31.93 2.94 0.24
C GLU A 151 -31.31 3.77 -0.88
N LYS A 152 -30.21 3.29 -1.50
CA LYS A 152 -29.44 3.97 -2.57
C LYS A 152 -28.98 5.38 -2.20
N ARG A 153 -28.56 5.57 -0.96
CA ARG A 153 -28.00 6.84 -0.43
C ARG A 153 -26.53 6.67 -0.03
N THR A 154 -25.85 7.79 0.17
CA THR A 154 -24.50 7.79 0.72
C THR A 154 -24.54 7.45 2.22
N PRO A 155 -23.74 6.47 2.70
CA PRO A 155 -23.65 6.14 4.12
C PRO A 155 -22.97 7.27 4.91
N LYS A 156 -23.33 7.37 6.19
CA LYS A 156 -22.73 8.31 7.16
C LYS A 156 -22.14 7.50 8.30
N PHE A 157 -20.87 7.12 8.16
CA PHE A 157 -20.16 6.37 9.16
C PHE A 157 -19.81 7.22 10.38
N THR A 158 -19.85 6.62 11.56
CA THR A 158 -19.58 7.27 12.85
C THR A 158 -18.46 6.61 13.64
N ASP A 159 -17.83 5.59 13.06
CA ASP A 159 -16.74 4.81 13.65
C ASP A 159 -17.13 4.05 14.93
N ARG A 160 -18.35 3.54 14.98
CA ARG A 160 -18.93 2.80 16.10
C ARG A 160 -19.47 1.43 15.73
#